data_211953126b0efc20962468faa706ad33
#
_entry.id   211953126b0efc20962468faa706ad33
#
_cell.length_a   1.000
_cell.length_b   1.000
_cell.length_c   1.000
_cell.angle_alpha   90.00
_cell.angle_beta   90.00
_cell.angle_gamma   90.00
#
_symmetry.space_group_name_H-M   'P 1'
#
loop_
_entity.id
_entity.type
_entity.pdbx_description
1 polymer ?
#
loop_
_entity_poly.entity_id
_entity_poly.type
_entity_poly.pdbx_seq_one_letter_code
_entity_poly.pdbx_strand_id
1 'polypeptide(L)'
;PQFNPMASPKIADIRLLIIDEASMLPIKLLNYIIKTCKENKVKIIMQGDASQLPPVNEKKSAAFTKCTKVYYLKQIVRQEATNPIKILLDILREDIDNRTYRFLEYISRMRGAANYNEFNEGFIVCGKAKFKELIDKSFNDELYTKNIDMYRIVAYTNNCVTSWNNYIRHSIIADSDKSIITKNDLIMSYETIVNEFMETVINNSEEYVVKDIVDYVDATYGFNGFLVKFQMV
;
A
#
# COMPACT_ATOMS: atom_id res chain seq x y z
N PRO A 1 -1.94 -1.67 -19.77
CA PRO A 1 -1.18 -0.69 -20.52
C PRO A 1 -0.74 -1.30 -21.85
N GLN A 2 -1.12 -0.69 -22.96
CA GLN A 2 -0.62 -1.08 -24.28
C GLN A 2 0.77 -0.44 -24.42
N PHE A 3 1.80 -1.29 -24.49
CA PHE A 3 3.14 -0.83 -24.81
C PHE A 3 3.18 -0.41 -26.29
N ASN A 4 3.54 0.83 -26.54
CA ASN A 4 3.81 1.28 -27.90
C ASN A 4 5.21 0.82 -28.32
N PRO A 5 5.37 -0.18 -29.19
CA PRO A 5 6.68 -0.72 -29.56
C PRO A 5 7.54 0.22 -30.41
N MET A 6 6.97 1.33 -30.88
CA MET A 6 7.68 2.33 -31.69
C MET A 6 8.27 3.48 -30.88
N ALA A 7 7.96 3.61 -29.58
CA ALA A 7 8.54 4.63 -28.75
C ALA A 7 9.95 4.23 -28.36
N SER A 8 10.92 5.12 -28.57
CA SER A 8 12.28 4.95 -28.06
C SER A 8 12.23 4.88 -26.53
N PRO A 9 12.82 3.86 -25.89
CA PRO A 9 12.74 3.74 -24.44
C PRO A 9 13.46 4.92 -23.79
N LYS A 10 12.79 5.66 -22.89
CA LYS A 10 13.37 6.78 -22.11
C LYS A 10 14.60 6.38 -21.27
N ILE A 11 14.91 5.09 -21.23
CA ILE A 11 16.04 4.51 -20.52
C ILE A 11 17.40 4.69 -21.25
N ALA A 12 17.39 5.07 -22.53
CA ALA A 12 18.59 5.16 -23.36
C ALA A 12 19.61 6.19 -22.85
N ASP A 13 19.13 7.23 -22.14
CA ASP A 13 19.97 8.34 -21.64
C ASP A 13 20.48 8.13 -20.22
N ILE A 14 20.10 7.04 -19.57
CA ILE A 14 20.54 6.72 -18.21
C ILE A 14 21.62 5.65 -18.19
N ARG A 15 22.43 5.65 -17.15
CA ARG A 15 23.51 4.66 -16.96
C ARG A 15 23.19 3.60 -15.90
N LEU A 16 22.28 3.93 -15.00
CA LEU A 16 21.89 3.10 -13.87
C LEU A 16 20.39 3.23 -13.64
N LEU A 17 19.71 2.09 -13.57
CA LEU A 17 18.33 1.96 -13.13
C LEU A 17 18.31 1.36 -11.73
N ILE A 18 17.69 2.05 -10.79
CA ILE A 18 17.42 1.51 -9.45
C ILE A 18 15.93 1.17 -9.38
N ILE A 19 15.64 -0.06 -8.99
CA ILE A 19 14.27 -0.54 -8.83
C ILE A 19 14.08 -0.86 -7.36
N ASP A 20 13.21 -0.10 -6.71
CA ASP A 20 12.78 -0.37 -5.34
C ASP A 20 11.59 -1.33 -5.36
N GLU A 21 11.37 -2.05 -4.24
CA GLU A 21 10.34 -3.10 -4.10
C GLU A 21 10.32 -4.12 -5.25
N ALA A 22 11.50 -4.47 -5.74
CA ALA A 22 11.66 -5.37 -6.90
C ALA A 22 11.08 -6.78 -6.67
N SER A 23 10.83 -7.17 -5.41
CA SER A 23 10.14 -8.41 -5.05
C SER A 23 8.75 -8.53 -5.67
N MET A 24 8.09 -7.41 -5.96
CA MET A 24 6.74 -7.35 -6.54
C MET A 24 6.72 -7.34 -8.07
N LEU A 25 7.87 -7.35 -8.75
CA LEU A 25 7.93 -7.34 -10.21
C LEU A 25 7.53 -8.69 -10.81
N PRO A 26 6.47 -8.75 -11.66
CA PRO A 26 6.13 -9.95 -12.40
C PRO A 26 7.27 -10.39 -13.33
N ILE A 27 7.48 -11.69 -13.46
CA ILE A 27 8.59 -12.26 -14.25
C ILE A 27 8.63 -11.73 -15.70
N LYS A 28 7.48 -11.50 -16.32
CA LYS A 28 7.39 -10.97 -17.69
C LYS A 28 7.94 -9.54 -17.76
N LEU A 29 7.55 -8.68 -16.84
CA LEU A 29 8.02 -7.29 -16.78
C LEU A 29 9.50 -7.24 -16.43
N LEU A 30 9.93 -8.05 -15.45
CA LEU A 30 11.33 -8.15 -15.06
C LEU A 30 12.24 -8.56 -16.25
N ASN A 31 11.84 -9.57 -17.02
CA ASN A 31 12.59 -10.00 -18.20
C ASN A 31 12.66 -8.91 -19.28
N TYR A 32 11.55 -8.16 -19.47
CA TYR A 32 11.52 -7.02 -20.37
C TYR A 32 12.50 -5.91 -19.93
N ILE A 33 12.46 -5.53 -18.65
CA ILE A 33 13.39 -4.53 -18.09
C ILE A 33 14.85 -4.96 -18.26
N ILE A 34 15.18 -6.22 -17.90
CA ILE A 34 16.55 -6.73 -18.01
C ILE A 34 17.02 -6.70 -19.48
N LYS A 35 16.17 -7.11 -20.42
CA LYS A 35 16.48 -7.10 -21.84
C LYS A 35 16.73 -5.66 -22.33
N THR A 36 15.82 -4.75 -22.04
CA THR A 36 15.92 -3.35 -22.46
C THR A 36 17.15 -2.67 -21.88
N CYS A 37 17.43 -2.89 -20.59
CA CYS A 37 18.65 -2.37 -19.94
C CYS A 37 19.93 -2.92 -20.57
N LYS A 38 19.96 -4.21 -20.90
CA LYS A 38 21.13 -4.82 -21.55
C LYS A 38 21.36 -4.24 -22.94
N GLU A 39 20.33 -4.07 -23.74
CA GLU A 39 20.39 -3.47 -25.09
C GLU A 39 20.92 -2.02 -25.05
N ASN A 40 20.54 -1.26 -24.03
CA ASN A 40 20.95 0.14 -23.85
C ASN A 40 22.18 0.32 -22.94
N LYS A 41 22.85 -0.77 -22.53
CA LYS A 41 24.03 -0.77 -21.64
C LYS A 41 23.80 -0.10 -20.29
N VAL A 42 22.57 -0.18 -19.77
CA VAL A 42 22.15 0.34 -18.46
C VAL A 42 22.40 -0.70 -17.39
N LYS A 43 23.04 -0.32 -16.30
CA LYS A 43 23.18 -1.18 -15.10
C LYS A 43 21.88 -1.18 -14.30
N ILE A 44 21.62 -2.29 -13.58
CA ILE A 44 20.42 -2.42 -12.75
C ILE A 44 20.84 -2.73 -11.31
N ILE A 45 20.24 -2.01 -10.36
CA ILE A 45 20.21 -2.35 -8.94
C ILE A 45 18.75 -2.63 -8.58
N MET A 46 18.51 -3.77 -7.94
CA MET A 46 17.19 -4.17 -7.43
C MET A 46 17.25 -4.18 -5.91
N GLN A 47 16.35 -3.43 -5.28
CA GLN A 47 16.13 -3.43 -3.83
C GLN A 47 14.80 -4.11 -3.53
N GLY A 48 14.69 -4.75 -2.36
CA GLY A 48 13.45 -5.38 -1.91
C GLY A 48 13.70 -6.47 -0.88
N ASP A 49 12.64 -7.07 -0.41
CA ASP A 49 12.66 -8.12 0.60
C ASP A 49 12.02 -9.40 0.03
N ALA A 50 12.80 -10.47 -0.05
CA ALA A 50 12.33 -11.76 -0.57
C ALA A 50 11.27 -12.43 0.32
N SER A 51 11.13 -11.98 1.58
CA SER A 51 10.13 -12.46 2.54
C SER A 51 8.81 -11.67 2.46
N GLN A 52 8.77 -10.58 1.69
CA GLN A 52 7.54 -9.82 1.42
C GLN A 52 6.72 -10.46 0.29
N LEU A 53 5.58 -9.82 -0.04
CA LEU A 53 4.65 -10.35 -1.02
C LEU A 53 5.31 -10.53 -2.40
N PRO A 54 5.18 -11.73 -3.00
CA PRO A 54 5.59 -11.94 -4.38
C PRO A 54 4.61 -11.27 -5.36
N PRO A 55 4.94 -11.22 -6.65
CA PRO A 55 4.04 -10.70 -7.67
C PRO A 55 2.72 -11.47 -7.68
N VAL A 56 1.64 -10.79 -8.06
CA VAL A 56 0.30 -11.41 -8.17
C VAL A 56 0.35 -12.63 -9.11
N ASN A 57 -0.20 -13.75 -8.65
CA ASN A 57 -0.19 -15.06 -9.33
C ASN A 57 1.19 -15.73 -9.45
N GLU A 58 2.21 -15.24 -8.78
CA GLU A 58 3.51 -15.89 -8.70
C GLU A 58 3.79 -16.38 -7.27
N LYS A 59 4.38 -17.57 -7.13
CA LYS A 59 4.69 -18.15 -5.80
C LYS A 59 5.93 -17.53 -5.16
N LYS A 60 6.83 -16.97 -5.97
CA LYS A 60 8.09 -16.36 -5.53
C LYS A 60 8.50 -15.28 -6.52
N SER A 61 9.17 -14.24 -6.01
CA SER A 61 9.81 -13.25 -6.87
C SER A 61 11.01 -13.85 -7.60
N ALA A 62 11.11 -13.57 -8.89
CA ALA A 62 12.27 -13.90 -9.70
C ALA A 62 13.39 -12.83 -9.64
N ALA A 63 13.13 -11.67 -9.06
CA ALA A 63 14.06 -10.53 -9.07
C ALA A 63 15.44 -10.90 -8.53
N PHE A 64 15.48 -11.50 -7.33
CA PHE A 64 16.74 -11.80 -6.66
C PHE A 64 17.50 -12.99 -7.27
N THR A 65 16.81 -13.90 -7.97
CA THR A 65 17.46 -15.02 -8.68
C THR A 65 18.08 -14.63 -10.01
N LYS A 66 17.68 -13.46 -10.56
CA LYS A 66 18.23 -12.91 -11.81
C LYS A 66 19.45 -12.00 -11.59
N CYS A 67 19.75 -11.64 -10.35
CA CYS A 67 20.90 -10.82 -10.02
C CYS A 67 22.20 -11.61 -10.09
N THR A 68 23.26 -11.01 -10.62
CA THR A 68 24.61 -11.61 -10.66
C THR A 68 25.33 -11.49 -9.31
N LYS A 69 24.97 -10.50 -8.51
CA LYS A 69 25.49 -10.27 -7.15
C LYS A 69 24.32 -9.92 -6.25
N VAL A 70 24.29 -10.49 -5.04
CA VAL A 70 23.26 -10.23 -4.04
C VAL A 70 23.94 -9.87 -2.73
N TYR A 71 23.45 -8.82 -2.10
CA TYR A 71 23.90 -8.36 -0.78
C TYR A 71 22.68 -8.33 0.16
N TYR A 72 22.90 -8.75 1.41
CA TYR A 72 21.85 -8.81 2.40
C TYR A 72 22.08 -7.76 3.50
N LEU A 73 21.10 -6.90 3.72
CA LEU A 73 21.03 -6.05 4.89
C LEU A 73 20.36 -6.84 6.01
N LYS A 74 21.10 -7.14 7.08
CA LYS A 74 20.63 -8.02 8.16
C LYS A 74 20.10 -7.27 9.38
N GLN A 75 20.46 -6.01 9.53
CA GLN A 75 20.06 -5.21 10.67
C GLN A 75 18.70 -4.55 10.42
N ILE A 76 17.74 -4.82 11.30
CA ILE A 76 16.44 -4.15 11.33
C ILE A 76 16.62 -2.83 12.08
N VAL A 77 16.31 -1.70 11.42
CA VAL A 77 16.47 -0.35 11.97
C VAL A 77 15.12 0.32 12.27
N ARG A 78 14.03 -0.11 11.61
CA ARG A 78 12.71 0.54 11.72
C ARG A 78 12.02 0.33 13.07
N GLN A 79 12.33 -0.75 13.78
CA GLN A 79 11.75 -1.05 15.08
C GLN A 79 12.86 -1.22 16.10
N GLU A 80 12.65 -0.63 17.26
CA GLU A 80 13.55 -0.84 18.39
C GLU A 80 13.50 -2.31 18.85
N ALA A 81 14.62 -2.79 19.37
CA ALA A 81 14.74 -4.18 19.83
C ALA A 81 13.72 -4.54 20.92
N THR A 82 13.24 -3.54 21.65
CA THR A 82 12.27 -3.66 22.76
C THR A 82 10.81 -3.72 22.30
N ASN A 83 10.51 -3.42 21.04
CA ASN A 83 9.12 -3.42 20.55
C ASN A 83 8.61 -4.86 20.37
N PRO A 84 7.54 -5.28 21.08
CA PRO A 84 7.00 -6.64 21.01
C PRO A 84 6.51 -7.06 19.61
N ILE A 85 6.18 -6.13 18.72
CA ILE A 85 5.82 -6.43 17.32
C ILE A 85 6.96 -7.17 16.63
N LYS A 86 8.21 -6.92 17.00
CA LYS A 86 9.37 -7.61 16.44
C LYS A 86 9.28 -9.13 16.60
N ILE A 87 8.73 -9.61 17.72
CA ILE A 87 8.52 -11.05 17.96
C ILE A 87 7.64 -11.66 16.85
N LEU A 88 6.56 -10.96 16.47
CA LEU A 88 5.65 -11.42 15.40
C LEU A 88 6.36 -11.48 14.05
N LEU A 89 7.17 -10.46 13.76
CA LEU A 89 7.91 -10.37 12.50
C LEU A 89 9.00 -11.44 12.40
N ASP A 90 9.71 -11.71 13.49
CA ASP A 90 10.75 -12.75 13.55
C ASP A 90 10.13 -14.14 13.34
N ILE A 91 9.01 -14.45 14.02
CA ILE A 91 8.28 -15.71 13.83
C ILE A 91 7.79 -15.86 12.37
N LEU A 92 7.23 -14.81 11.79
CA LEU A 92 6.76 -14.83 10.40
C LEU A 92 7.91 -15.06 9.41
N ARG A 93 9.08 -14.43 9.61
CA ARG A 93 10.26 -14.67 8.79
C ARG A 93 10.72 -16.13 8.90
N GLU A 94 10.85 -16.62 10.10
CA GLU A 94 11.22 -18.02 10.33
C GLU A 94 10.24 -19.00 9.67
N ASP A 95 8.93 -18.71 9.75
CA ASP A 95 7.90 -19.52 9.11
C ASP A 95 8.04 -19.53 7.57
N ILE A 96 8.34 -18.38 6.97
CA ILE A 96 8.58 -18.27 5.52
C ILE A 96 9.82 -19.07 5.11
N ASP A 97 10.92 -18.92 5.84
CA ASP A 97 12.20 -19.56 5.52
C ASP A 97 12.13 -21.07 5.72
N ASN A 98 11.49 -21.53 6.82
CA ASN A 98 11.41 -22.94 7.20
C ASN A 98 10.13 -23.65 6.75
N ARG A 99 9.16 -22.91 6.16
CA ARG A 99 7.84 -23.42 5.77
C ARG A 99 7.07 -24.03 6.94
N THR A 100 7.06 -23.32 8.05
CA THR A 100 6.33 -23.69 9.28
C THR A 100 5.13 -22.78 9.48
N TYR A 101 4.32 -23.03 10.54
CA TYR A 101 3.11 -22.26 10.88
C TYR A 101 3.11 -21.83 12.35
N ARG A 102 4.28 -21.59 12.93
CA ARG A 102 4.46 -21.21 14.35
C ARG A 102 3.74 -19.90 14.68
N PHE A 103 3.62 -18.99 13.71
CA PHE A 103 2.87 -17.75 13.88
C PHE A 103 1.39 -18.02 14.22
N LEU A 104 0.74 -18.95 13.54
CA LEU A 104 -0.66 -19.28 13.81
C LEU A 104 -0.83 -19.90 15.20
N GLU A 105 0.09 -20.74 15.63
CA GLU A 105 0.10 -21.31 16.98
C GLU A 105 0.32 -20.22 18.04
N TYR A 106 1.25 -19.31 17.80
CA TYR A 106 1.54 -18.19 18.67
C TYR A 106 0.32 -17.29 18.85
N ILE A 107 -0.30 -16.85 17.76
CA ILE A 107 -1.51 -16.01 17.77
C ILE A 107 -2.69 -16.73 18.46
N SER A 108 -2.84 -18.03 18.26
CA SER A 108 -3.87 -18.82 18.92
C SER A 108 -3.71 -18.80 20.45
N ARG A 109 -2.49 -18.94 20.96
CA ARG A 109 -2.19 -18.87 22.41
C ARG A 109 -2.38 -17.47 22.98
N MET A 110 -2.09 -16.44 22.17
CA MET A 110 -2.21 -15.03 22.57
C MET A 110 -3.62 -14.46 22.43
N ARG A 111 -4.61 -15.29 22.07
CA ARG A 111 -5.98 -14.82 21.83
C ARG A 111 -6.59 -14.14 23.06
N GLY A 112 -6.97 -12.88 22.92
CA GLY A 112 -7.49 -12.05 24.00
C GLY A 112 -6.42 -11.37 24.83
N ALA A 113 -5.13 -11.62 24.56
CA ALA A 113 -4.02 -11.01 25.27
C ALA A 113 -3.42 -9.83 24.50
N ALA A 114 -2.77 -8.94 25.26
CA ALA A 114 -1.96 -7.84 24.75
C ALA A 114 -0.51 -8.02 25.21
N ASN A 115 0.43 -7.53 24.40
CA ASN A 115 1.84 -7.46 24.73
C ASN A 115 2.36 -6.07 24.38
N TYR A 116 2.68 -5.29 25.40
CA TYR A 116 3.18 -3.92 25.29
C TYR A 116 4.48 -3.76 26.08
N ASN A 117 5.39 -2.93 25.57
CA ASN A 117 6.59 -2.50 26.30
C ASN A 117 6.26 -1.29 27.20
N GLU A 118 7.28 -0.78 27.90
CA GLU A 118 7.19 0.39 28.76
C GLU A 118 6.81 1.69 28.05
N PHE A 119 7.01 1.76 26.74
CA PHE A 119 6.64 2.88 25.88
C PHE A 119 5.23 2.76 25.31
N ASN A 120 4.45 1.75 25.76
CA ASN A 120 3.11 1.44 25.24
C ASN A 120 3.08 1.06 23.76
N GLU A 121 4.20 0.53 23.25
CA GLU A 121 4.30 -0.05 21.92
C GLU A 121 4.08 -1.55 21.99
N GLY A 122 3.40 -2.13 21.00
CA GLY A 122 3.15 -3.56 21.01
C GLY A 122 1.94 -3.96 20.16
N PHE A 123 1.28 -5.01 20.60
CA PHE A 123 0.13 -5.55 19.88
C PHE A 123 -0.90 -6.18 20.82
N ILE A 124 -2.13 -6.31 20.31
CA ILE A 124 -3.21 -7.08 20.94
C ILE A 124 -3.76 -8.10 19.93
N VAL A 125 -3.98 -9.33 20.39
CA VAL A 125 -4.66 -10.36 19.59
C VAL A 125 -6.12 -10.44 20.04
N CYS A 126 -7.03 -9.99 19.20
CA CYS A 126 -8.44 -9.90 19.55
C CYS A 126 -9.37 -10.52 18.49
N GLY A 127 -10.58 -10.84 18.91
CA GLY A 127 -11.64 -11.27 18.00
C GLY A 127 -12.34 -10.08 17.32
N LYS A 128 -13.18 -10.39 16.32
CA LYS A 128 -13.86 -9.41 15.48
C LYS A 128 -14.63 -8.33 16.26
N ALA A 129 -15.33 -8.70 17.34
CA ALA A 129 -16.10 -7.73 18.13
C ALA A 129 -15.18 -6.68 18.79
N LYS A 130 -14.10 -7.12 19.44
CA LYS A 130 -13.12 -6.20 20.05
C LYS A 130 -12.37 -5.39 19.01
N PHE A 131 -12.03 -5.99 17.85
CA PHE A 131 -11.41 -5.27 16.75
C PHE A 131 -12.30 -4.13 16.25
N LYS A 132 -13.62 -4.39 16.09
CA LYS A 132 -14.60 -3.37 15.72
C LYS A 132 -14.67 -2.22 16.74
N GLU A 133 -14.73 -2.54 18.03
CA GLU A 133 -14.70 -1.55 19.12
C GLU A 133 -13.46 -0.66 19.04
N LEU A 134 -12.29 -1.25 18.78
CA LEU A 134 -11.04 -0.51 18.62
C LEU A 134 -11.07 0.41 17.39
N ILE A 135 -11.63 -0.05 16.28
CA ILE A 135 -11.82 0.78 15.08
C ILE A 135 -12.72 1.96 15.39
N ASP A 136 -13.88 1.72 16.00
CA ASP A 136 -14.84 2.79 16.33
C ASP A 136 -14.18 3.84 17.24
N LYS A 137 -13.40 3.41 18.21
CA LYS A 137 -12.66 4.30 19.10
C LYS A 137 -11.59 5.09 18.34
N SER A 138 -10.78 4.42 17.52
CA SER A 138 -9.63 5.03 16.86
C SER A 138 -10.03 6.04 15.79
N PHE A 139 -10.95 5.67 14.90
CA PHE A 139 -11.34 6.53 13.79
C PHE A 139 -12.30 7.68 14.19
N ASN A 140 -12.90 7.61 15.38
CA ASN A 140 -13.66 8.73 15.98
C ASN A 140 -12.83 9.56 16.97
N ASP A 141 -11.53 9.29 17.12
CA ASP A 141 -10.63 10.06 17.97
C ASP A 141 -10.28 11.41 17.31
N GLU A 142 -10.19 12.46 18.12
CA GLU A 142 -9.74 13.79 17.64
C GLU A 142 -8.33 13.76 17.05
N LEU A 143 -7.48 12.83 17.47
CA LEU A 143 -6.14 12.66 16.90
C LEU A 143 -6.21 12.24 15.44
N TYR A 144 -7.17 11.39 15.06
CA TYR A 144 -7.35 11.00 13.67
C TYR A 144 -7.76 12.18 12.79
N THR A 145 -8.60 13.09 13.28
CA THR A 145 -8.98 14.29 12.52
C THR A 145 -7.82 15.26 12.30
N LYS A 146 -6.83 15.26 13.19
CA LYS A 146 -5.61 16.09 13.10
C LYS A 146 -4.53 15.43 12.24
N ASN A 147 -4.48 14.10 12.24
CA ASN A 147 -3.52 13.29 11.48
C ASN A 147 -4.19 12.01 11.01
N ILE A 148 -4.61 11.98 9.75
CA ILE A 148 -5.29 10.83 9.15
C ILE A 148 -4.38 9.61 8.97
N ASP A 149 -3.05 9.78 9.09
CA ASP A 149 -2.09 8.67 9.09
C ASP A 149 -1.95 7.97 10.45
N MET A 150 -2.63 8.48 11.48
CA MET A 150 -2.55 7.91 12.82
C MET A 150 -3.03 6.47 12.89
N TYR A 151 -4.05 6.11 12.11
CA TYR A 151 -4.65 4.78 12.11
C TYR A 151 -4.82 4.24 10.70
N ARG A 152 -4.42 2.98 10.50
CA ARG A 152 -4.58 2.26 9.23
C ARG A 152 -5.10 0.84 9.47
N ILE A 153 -5.99 0.38 8.60
CA ILE A 153 -6.43 -1.02 8.58
C ILE A 153 -5.79 -1.71 7.38
N VAL A 154 -5.14 -2.82 7.65
CA VAL A 154 -4.58 -3.69 6.60
C VAL A 154 -5.42 -4.95 6.52
N ALA A 155 -5.82 -5.34 5.31
CA ALA A 155 -6.59 -6.54 5.06
C ALA A 155 -6.05 -7.28 3.82
N TYR A 156 -6.26 -8.60 3.81
CA TYR A 156 -5.69 -9.47 2.77
C TYR A 156 -6.40 -9.35 1.41
N THR A 157 -7.71 -9.11 1.39
CA THR A 157 -8.49 -9.04 0.15
C THR A 157 -9.09 -7.66 -0.08
N ASN A 158 -9.22 -7.25 -1.35
CA ASN A 158 -9.86 -5.99 -1.71
C ASN A 158 -11.31 -5.89 -1.19
N ASN A 159 -12.07 -7.00 -1.19
CA ASN A 159 -13.42 -7.01 -0.62
C ASN A 159 -13.42 -6.69 0.89
N CYS A 160 -12.44 -7.19 1.63
CA CYS A 160 -12.30 -6.88 3.05
C CYS A 160 -11.90 -5.42 3.25
N VAL A 161 -10.97 -4.89 2.45
CA VAL A 161 -10.58 -3.47 2.45
C VAL A 161 -11.80 -2.59 2.18
N THR A 162 -12.54 -2.87 1.10
CA THR A 162 -13.76 -2.12 0.75
C THR A 162 -14.81 -2.15 1.86
N SER A 163 -15.00 -3.33 2.49
CA SER A 163 -15.96 -3.47 3.60
C SER A 163 -15.58 -2.59 4.79
N TRP A 164 -14.29 -2.54 5.16
CA TRP A 164 -13.83 -1.69 6.24
C TRP A 164 -13.85 -0.21 5.88
N ASN A 165 -13.47 0.15 4.66
CA ASN A 165 -13.56 1.54 4.18
C ASN A 165 -15.01 2.04 4.24
N ASN A 166 -15.96 1.26 3.76
CA ASN A 166 -17.38 1.62 3.84
C ASN A 166 -17.84 1.74 5.30
N TYR A 167 -17.44 0.79 6.16
CA TYR A 167 -17.81 0.83 7.57
C TYR A 167 -17.30 2.10 8.26
N ILE A 168 -16.01 2.42 8.09
CA ILE A 168 -15.39 3.60 8.69
C ILE A 168 -16.02 4.87 8.10
N ARG A 169 -16.16 4.95 6.78
CA ARG A 169 -16.77 6.09 6.10
C ARG A 169 -18.16 6.41 6.68
N HIS A 170 -19.00 5.39 6.86
CA HIS A 170 -20.34 5.58 7.44
C HIS A 170 -20.30 5.94 8.93
N SER A 171 -19.25 5.59 9.66
CA SER A 171 -19.15 5.92 11.10
C SER A 171 -18.63 7.34 11.38
N ILE A 172 -17.82 7.90 10.47
CA ILE A 172 -17.14 9.20 10.69
C ILE A 172 -17.65 10.33 9.79
N ILE A 173 -18.30 10.02 8.65
CA ILE A 173 -18.77 11.02 7.69
C ILE A 173 -20.30 11.03 7.66
N ALA A 174 -20.88 12.13 8.09
CA ALA A 174 -22.33 12.33 8.01
C ALA A 174 -22.81 12.29 6.55
N ASP A 175 -23.99 11.70 6.34
CA ASP A 175 -24.65 11.60 5.01
C ASP A 175 -23.85 10.83 3.95
N SER A 176 -22.84 10.06 4.36
CA SER A 176 -21.99 9.27 3.45
C SER A 176 -22.72 8.16 2.72
N ASP A 177 -23.92 7.78 3.17
CA ASP A 177 -24.84 6.83 2.54
C ASP A 177 -25.63 7.45 1.38
N LYS A 178 -25.72 8.77 1.31
CA LYS A 178 -26.53 9.50 0.32
C LYS A 178 -25.79 9.82 -0.97
N SER A 179 -24.46 9.73 -0.99
CA SER A 179 -23.64 10.09 -2.14
C SER A 179 -22.42 9.18 -2.29
N ILE A 180 -21.99 8.97 -3.54
CA ILE A 180 -20.77 8.23 -3.88
C ILE A 180 -19.55 8.90 -3.27
N ILE A 181 -19.55 10.23 -3.22
CA ILE A 181 -18.46 11.05 -2.68
C ILE A 181 -19.07 12.15 -1.80
N THR A 182 -18.44 12.43 -0.67
CA THR A 182 -18.90 13.39 0.33
C THR A 182 -17.73 14.26 0.81
N LYS A 183 -18.02 15.42 1.31
CA LYS A 183 -17.02 16.26 1.98
C LYS A 183 -16.36 15.47 3.12
N ASN A 184 -15.05 15.62 3.26
CA ASN A 184 -14.15 14.91 4.17
C ASN A 184 -13.87 13.43 3.82
N ASP A 185 -14.36 12.92 2.69
CA ASP A 185 -13.86 11.64 2.19
C ASP A 185 -12.36 11.69 1.96
N LEU A 186 -11.66 10.63 2.37
CA LEU A 186 -10.29 10.35 1.99
C LEU A 186 -10.32 9.51 0.72
N ILE A 187 -9.75 10.02 -0.35
CA ILE A 187 -9.68 9.34 -1.64
C ILE A 187 -8.23 9.13 -2.06
N MET A 188 -7.98 8.07 -2.79
CA MET A 188 -6.67 7.76 -3.37
C MET A 188 -6.83 7.53 -4.86
N SER A 189 -5.94 8.10 -5.65
CA SER A 189 -5.92 7.85 -7.08
C SER A 189 -5.19 6.56 -7.41
N TYR A 190 -5.76 5.76 -8.29
CA TYR A 190 -5.12 4.55 -8.86
C TYR A 190 -4.34 4.83 -10.13
N GLU A 191 -4.48 6.03 -10.71
CA GLU A 191 -3.82 6.43 -11.94
C GLU A 191 -3.36 7.89 -11.86
N THR A 192 -2.31 8.22 -12.58
CA THR A 192 -1.91 9.62 -12.76
C THR A 192 -2.90 10.30 -13.70
N ILE A 193 -3.50 11.39 -13.25
CA ILE A 193 -4.40 12.22 -14.06
C ILE A 193 -3.66 13.47 -14.49
N VAL A 194 -3.69 13.76 -15.78
CA VAL A 194 -3.08 14.94 -16.39
C VAL A 194 -4.16 15.83 -16.99
N ASN A 195 -3.90 17.14 -17.02
CA ASN A 195 -4.74 18.10 -17.71
C ASN A 195 -4.49 18.12 -19.23
N GLU A 196 -5.20 18.97 -19.96
CA GLU A 196 -5.04 19.14 -21.41
C GLU A 196 -3.64 19.62 -21.85
N PHE A 197 -2.88 20.21 -20.93
CA PHE A 197 -1.48 20.63 -21.14
C PHE A 197 -0.46 19.55 -20.77
N MET A 198 -0.89 18.30 -20.47
CA MET A 198 -0.06 17.19 -20.01
C MET A 198 0.63 17.43 -18.65
N GLU A 199 0.14 18.38 -17.87
CA GLU A 199 0.60 18.60 -16.51
C GLU A 199 -0.12 17.66 -15.54
N THR A 200 0.62 17.06 -14.64
CA THR A 200 0.04 16.17 -13.62
C THR A 200 -0.82 16.96 -12.63
N VAL A 201 -2.10 16.61 -12.57
CA VAL A 201 -3.06 17.18 -11.61
C VAL A 201 -3.19 16.28 -10.38
N ILE A 202 -3.18 14.96 -10.59
CA ILE A 202 -3.29 13.96 -9.54
C ILE A 202 -2.23 12.89 -9.81
N ASN A 203 -1.40 12.59 -8.82
CA ASN A 203 -0.44 11.50 -8.91
C ASN A 203 -1.09 10.16 -8.52
N ASN A 204 -0.57 9.10 -9.11
CA ASN A 204 -0.93 7.75 -8.73
C ASN A 204 -0.52 7.48 -7.26
N SER A 205 -1.40 6.83 -6.52
CA SER A 205 -1.22 6.43 -5.11
C SER A 205 -1.11 7.58 -4.10
N GLU A 206 -1.35 8.82 -4.52
CA GLU A 206 -1.48 9.94 -3.58
C GLU A 206 -2.88 9.99 -2.97
N GLU A 207 -2.93 10.45 -1.73
CA GLU A 207 -4.15 10.57 -0.93
C GLU A 207 -4.61 12.03 -0.85
N TYR A 208 -5.92 12.22 -0.96
CA TYR A 208 -6.55 13.53 -0.98
C TYR A 208 -7.78 13.54 -0.08
N VAL A 209 -7.99 14.66 0.62
CA VAL A 209 -9.22 14.91 1.38
C VAL A 209 -10.16 15.78 0.54
N VAL A 210 -11.39 15.34 0.38
CA VAL A 210 -12.44 16.10 -0.30
C VAL A 210 -12.84 17.31 0.55
N LYS A 211 -12.66 18.51 0.00
CA LYS A 211 -12.96 19.77 0.68
C LYS A 211 -14.31 20.35 0.30
N ASP A 212 -14.70 20.17 -0.96
CA ASP A 212 -15.96 20.70 -1.46
C ASP A 212 -16.46 19.87 -2.65
N ILE A 213 -17.78 19.82 -2.85
CA ILE A 213 -18.42 19.10 -3.93
C ILE A 213 -19.59 19.93 -4.44
N VAL A 214 -19.66 20.09 -5.74
CA VAL A 214 -20.76 20.75 -6.42
C VAL A 214 -21.26 19.84 -7.55
N ASP A 215 -22.58 19.72 -7.68
CA ASP A 215 -23.18 19.03 -8.81
C ASP A 215 -22.74 19.72 -10.11
N TYR A 216 -22.35 18.93 -11.09
CA TYR A 216 -21.85 19.41 -12.37
C TYR A 216 -22.51 18.66 -13.50
N VAL A 217 -22.86 19.40 -14.55
CA VAL A 217 -23.35 18.83 -15.81
C VAL A 217 -22.35 19.20 -16.89
N ASP A 218 -21.77 18.20 -17.55
CA ASP A 218 -20.87 18.41 -18.67
C ASP A 218 -21.61 19.10 -19.83
N ALA A 219 -21.15 20.29 -20.23
CA ALA A 219 -21.79 21.10 -21.25
C ALA A 219 -21.71 20.49 -22.65
N THR A 220 -20.73 19.61 -22.91
CA THR A 220 -20.49 19.03 -24.24
C THR A 220 -21.30 17.75 -24.43
N TYR A 221 -21.36 16.90 -23.42
CA TYR A 221 -21.94 15.56 -23.52
C TYR A 221 -23.20 15.39 -22.66
N GLY A 222 -23.52 16.36 -21.78
CA GLY A 222 -24.69 16.31 -20.90
C GLY A 222 -24.59 15.28 -19.78
N PHE A 223 -23.40 14.79 -19.44
CA PHE A 223 -23.22 13.87 -18.33
C PHE A 223 -23.34 14.59 -16.98
N ASN A 224 -24.09 13.97 -16.08
CA ASN A 224 -24.13 14.39 -14.68
C ASN A 224 -22.89 13.87 -13.94
N GLY A 225 -22.29 14.72 -13.13
CA GLY A 225 -21.11 14.39 -12.33
C GLY A 225 -20.93 15.34 -11.18
N PHE A 226 -19.73 15.36 -10.64
CA PHE A 226 -19.37 16.24 -9.53
C PHE A 226 -18.11 17.03 -9.90
N LEU A 227 -18.13 18.33 -9.59
CA LEU A 227 -16.90 19.10 -9.52
C LEU A 227 -16.38 19.00 -8.08
N VAL A 228 -15.24 18.34 -7.91
CA VAL A 228 -14.67 18.03 -6.60
C VAL A 228 -13.44 18.88 -6.34
N LYS A 229 -13.44 19.61 -5.24
CA LYS A 229 -12.25 20.28 -4.71
C LYS A 229 -11.62 19.40 -3.65
N PHE A 230 -10.35 19.08 -3.81
CA PHE A 230 -9.62 18.27 -2.84
C PHE A 230 -8.27 18.88 -2.49
N GLN A 231 -7.71 18.44 -1.39
CA GLN A 231 -6.41 18.85 -0.87
C GLN A 231 -5.57 17.60 -0.64
N MET A 232 -4.33 17.62 -1.08
CA MET A 232 -3.35 16.58 -0.79
C MET A 232 -3.13 16.50 0.73
N VAL A 233 -2.96 15.27 1.21
CA VAL A 233 -2.72 14.96 2.62
C VAL A 233 -1.27 15.21 2.99
#